data_3536cd80e89ed4abd0ab19be266f3659
#
_entry.id   3536cd80e89ed4abd0ab19be266f3659
#
_cell.length_a   1.000
_cell.length_b   1.000
_cell.length_c   1.000
_cell.angle_alpha   90.00
_cell.angle_beta   90.00
_cell.angle_gamma   90.00
#
_symmetry.space_group_name_H-M   'P 1'
#
loop_
_entity.id
_entity.type
_entity.pdbx_description
1 polymer ?
#
loop_
_entity_poly.entity_id
_entity_poly.type
_entity_poly.pdbx_seq_one_letter_code
_entity_poly.pdbx_strand_id
1 'polypeptide(L)'
;KKSAILASSVAVMPSLVLSCKEAKEKILTDTSIKRLRTAHIGIGNMGGEDLRDISSHAKVDVVALCDVDANYLAAANKLHPNAKVFSDYRIMFKEMAGEIDAVIVSTPDHTHAPASIMAMNMDKHVYCQKPLTHHVAEARTMNKLSTEKGLVTQMGIQVHSFYDYKLATLLIQSG
;
A
#
# COMPACT_ATOMS: atom_id res chain seq x y z
N LYS A 1 24.17 55.03 -29.15
CA LYS A 1 23.87 53.57 -29.19
C LYS A 1 23.04 53.25 -27.96
N LYS A 2 21.72 53.00 -28.14
CA LYS A 2 20.82 52.59 -27.05
C LYS A 2 20.70 51.08 -27.12
N SER A 3 21.14 50.38 -26.05
CA SER A 3 20.97 48.95 -25.87
C SER A 3 19.61 48.68 -25.28
N ALA A 4 18.78 47.96 -26.01
CA ALA A 4 17.48 47.47 -25.51
C ALA A 4 17.73 46.17 -24.75
N ILE A 5 17.36 46.18 -23.48
CA ILE A 5 17.32 44.96 -22.63
C ILE A 5 15.95 44.29 -22.88
N LEU A 6 15.97 43.12 -23.52
CA LEU A 6 14.79 42.24 -23.62
C LEU A 6 14.58 41.57 -22.26
N ALA A 7 13.53 41.95 -21.57
CA ALA A 7 13.06 41.23 -20.39
C ALA A 7 12.23 40.03 -20.85
N SER A 8 12.79 38.82 -20.76
CA SER A 8 12.06 37.58 -20.97
C SER A 8 11.20 37.29 -19.73
N SER A 9 9.90 37.56 -19.82
CA SER A 9 8.93 37.12 -18.81
C SER A 9 8.73 35.61 -18.93
N VAL A 10 9.26 34.88 -17.95
CA VAL A 10 8.95 33.46 -17.77
C VAL A 10 7.53 33.37 -17.25
N ALA A 11 6.59 33.02 -18.12
CA ALA A 11 5.24 32.69 -17.75
C ALA A 11 5.27 31.30 -17.04
N VAL A 12 5.20 31.30 -15.72
CA VAL A 12 5.01 30.09 -14.93
C VAL A 12 3.60 29.57 -15.22
N MET A 13 3.52 28.44 -15.92
CA MET A 13 2.24 27.80 -16.25
C MET A 13 1.56 27.21 -15.01
N PRO A 14 0.38 27.66 -14.61
CA PRO A 14 -0.38 27.07 -13.50
C PRO A 14 -1.08 25.74 -13.88
N SER A 15 -0.86 25.21 -15.09
CA SER A 15 -1.61 24.09 -15.64
C SER A 15 -1.29 22.70 -15.02
N LEU A 16 -0.10 22.52 -14.43
CA LEU A 16 0.27 21.22 -13.86
C LEU A 16 -0.46 20.87 -12.57
N VAL A 17 -0.80 21.85 -11.75
CA VAL A 17 -1.48 21.62 -10.45
C VAL A 17 -2.98 21.35 -10.65
N LEU A 18 -3.61 21.99 -11.65
CA LEU A 18 -5.02 21.73 -12.00
C LEU A 18 -5.21 20.29 -12.51
N SER A 19 -4.29 19.82 -13.35
CA SER A 19 -4.37 18.48 -13.94
C SER A 19 -4.39 17.34 -12.91
N CYS A 20 -3.64 17.48 -11.80
CA CYS A 20 -3.66 16.47 -10.74
C CYS A 20 -4.98 16.47 -9.95
N LYS A 21 -5.59 17.64 -9.76
CA LYS A 21 -6.87 17.78 -9.02
C LYS A 21 -8.04 17.23 -9.84
N GLU A 22 -8.09 17.57 -11.12
CA GLU A 22 -9.10 17.05 -12.06
C GLU A 22 -8.99 15.53 -12.27
N ALA A 23 -7.76 14.99 -12.37
CA ALA A 23 -7.54 13.57 -12.47
C ALA A 23 -8.00 12.83 -11.20
N LYS A 24 -7.75 13.38 -10.01
CA LYS A 24 -8.20 12.82 -8.73
C LYS A 24 -9.73 12.87 -8.63
N GLU A 25 -10.35 13.94 -9.04
CA GLU A 25 -11.81 14.12 -9.02
C GLU A 25 -12.50 13.18 -10.00
N LYS A 26 -11.94 13.00 -11.22
CA LYS A 26 -12.43 12.06 -12.22
C LYS A 26 -12.34 10.60 -11.75
N ILE A 27 -11.26 10.23 -11.01
CA ILE A 27 -11.10 8.91 -10.42
C ILE A 27 -12.16 8.66 -9.32
N LEU A 28 -12.51 9.68 -8.54
CA LEU A 28 -13.50 9.58 -7.47
C LEU A 28 -14.94 9.43 -8.01
N THR A 29 -15.22 9.99 -9.18
CA THR A 29 -16.55 9.99 -9.80
C THR A 29 -16.78 8.84 -10.80
N ASP A 30 -15.70 8.18 -11.25
CA ASP A 30 -15.82 7.08 -12.20
C ASP A 30 -16.20 5.77 -11.47
N THR A 31 -17.50 5.48 -11.47
CA THR A 31 -18.08 4.27 -10.88
C THR A 31 -17.75 2.99 -11.67
N SER A 32 -17.19 3.10 -12.87
CA SER A 32 -16.76 1.95 -13.68
C SER A 32 -15.45 1.32 -13.17
N ILE A 33 -14.67 2.06 -12.37
CA ILE A 33 -13.41 1.59 -11.82
C ILE A 33 -13.69 0.68 -10.63
N LYS A 34 -13.41 -0.61 -10.79
CA LYS A 34 -13.48 -1.59 -9.70
C LYS A 34 -12.53 -1.15 -8.56
N ARG A 35 -13.07 -1.01 -7.35
CA ARG A 35 -12.28 -0.69 -6.16
C ARG A 35 -11.56 -1.95 -5.67
N LEU A 36 -10.33 -1.78 -5.19
CA LEU A 36 -9.51 -2.86 -4.65
C LEU A 36 -9.95 -3.16 -3.21
N ARG A 37 -10.43 -4.37 -2.98
CA ARG A 37 -10.85 -4.81 -1.64
C ARG A 37 -9.65 -5.31 -0.87
N THR A 38 -9.32 -4.64 0.23
CA THR A 38 -8.11 -4.92 1.02
C THR A 38 -8.44 -5.50 2.39
N ALA A 39 -7.62 -6.46 2.83
CA ALA A 39 -7.58 -6.96 4.19
C ALA A 39 -6.24 -6.56 4.83
N HIS A 40 -6.27 -6.11 6.09
CA HIS A 40 -5.09 -5.67 6.82
C HIS A 40 -4.84 -6.59 8.01
N ILE A 41 -3.64 -7.18 8.08
CA ILE A 41 -3.19 -8.11 9.13
C ILE A 41 -2.05 -7.44 9.91
N GLY A 42 -2.28 -7.18 11.20
CA GLY A 42 -1.43 -6.31 12.00
C GLY A 42 -1.77 -4.84 11.73
N ILE A 43 -2.53 -4.22 12.63
CA ILE A 43 -3.05 -2.85 12.46
C ILE A 43 -2.64 -1.92 13.61
N GLY A 44 -1.70 -2.36 14.44
CA GLY A 44 -1.07 -1.55 15.46
C GLY A 44 0.21 -0.87 14.94
N ASN A 45 0.62 0.24 15.55
CA ASN A 45 1.86 0.97 15.24
C ASN A 45 2.06 1.18 13.72
N MET A 46 3.09 0.57 13.13
CA MET A 46 3.38 0.67 11.69
C MET A 46 2.20 0.18 10.83
N GLY A 47 1.51 -0.88 11.26
CA GLY A 47 0.32 -1.36 10.55
C GLY A 47 -0.83 -0.36 10.56
N GLY A 48 -0.95 0.46 11.60
CA GLY A 48 -1.90 1.59 11.63
C GLY A 48 -1.55 2.68 10.62
N GLU A 49 -0.26 2.96 10.43
CA GLU A 49 0.22 3.88 9.39
C GLU A 49 -0.09 3.33 7.99
N ASP A 50 0.24 2.06 7.73
CA ASP A 50 -0.07 1.40 6.45
C ASP A 50 -1.59 1.39 6.17
N LEU A 51 -2.41 1.09 7.18
CA LEU A 51 -3.87 1.13 7.06
C LEU A 51 -4.36 2.53 6.68
N ARG A 52 -3.90 3.56 7.39
CA ARG A 52 -4.25 4.95 7.11
C ARG A 52 -3.88 5.35 5.69
N ASP A 53 -2.63 5.08 5.29
CA ASP A 53 -2.10 5.56 4.02
C ASP A 53 -2.74 4.82 2.84
N ILE A 54 -2.89 3.50 2.92
CA ILE A 54 -3.51 2.70 1.86
C ILE A 54 -5.01 3.02 1.74
N SER A 55 -5.73 3.12 2.87
CA SER A 55 -7.16 3.42 2.86
C SER A 55 -7.48 4.84 2.41
N SER A 56 -6.51 5.76 2.44
CA SER A 56 -6.67 7.13 1.92
C SER A 56 -6.84 7.18 0.40
N HIS A 57 -6.51 6.10 -0.30
CA HIS A 57 -6.61 6.05 -1.75
C HIS A 57 -8.04 5.78 -2.21
N ALA A 58 -8.54 6.61 -3.12
CA ALA A 58 -9.95 6.59 -3.57
C ALA A 58 -10.41 5.26 -4.20
N LYS A 59 -9.49 4.40 -4.64
CA LYS A 59 -9.77 3.10 -5.25
C LYS A 59 -9.65 1.92 -4.27
N VAL A 60 -9.56 2.18 -2.97
CA VAL A 60 -9.41 1.14 -1.95
C VAL A 60 -10.66 1.05 -1.09
N ASP A 61 -11.09 -0.18 -0.83
CA ASP A 61 -12.10 -0.52 0.16
C ASP A 61 -11.47 -1.45 1.20
N VAL A 62 -11.41 -1.02 2.45
CA VAL A 62 -11.00 -1.87 3.57
C VAL A 62 -12.17 -2.78 3.92
N VAL A 63 -12.03 -4.08 3.63
CA VAL A 63 -13.11 -5.07 3.85
C VAL A 63 -12.88 -5.94 5.07
N ALA A 64 -11.62 -6.06 5.53
CA ALA A 64 -11.28 -6.84 6.72
C ALA A 64 -10.11 -6.23 7.49
N LEU A 65 -10.19 -6.34 8.82
CA LEU A 65 -9.16 -5.95 9.78
C LEU A 65 -8.83 -7.15 10.66
N CYS A 66 -7.55 -7.44 10.86
CA CYS A 66 -7.10 -8.55 11.67
C CYS A 66 -5.95 -8.12 12.58
N ASP A 67 -6.12 -8.30 13.88
CA ASP A 67 -5.07 -8.11 14.89
C ASP A 67 -5.36 -8.97 16.10
N VAL A 68 -4.33 -9.37 16.83
CA VAL A 68 -4.50 -10.08 18.12
C VAL A 68 -4.85 -9.15 19.26
N ASP A 69 -4.58 -7.85 19.14
CA ASP A 69 -4.93 -6.84 20.13
C ASP A 69 -6.32 -6.25 19.86
N ALA A 70 -7.24 -6.51 20.78
CA ALA A 70 -8.61 -6.01 20.69
C ALA A 70 -8.72 -4.48 20.73
N ASN A 71 -7.75 -3.77 21.33
CA ASN A 71 -7.76 -2.31 21.38
C ASN A 71 -7.45 -1.72 20.00
N TYR A 72 -6.45 -2.27 19.30
CA TYR A 72 -6.16 -1.86 17.92
C TYR A 72 -7.34 -2.16 17.00
N LEU A 73 -7.95 -3.35 17.12
CA LEU A 73 -9.16 -3.70 16.36
C LEU A 73 -10.31 -2.72 16.62
N ALA A 74 -10.58 -2.40 17.89
CA ALA A 74 -11.66 -1.46 18.23
C ALA A 74 -11.41 -0.04 17.71
N ALA A 75 -10.16 0.43 17.75
CA ALA A 75 -9.79 1.74 17.25
C ALA A 75 -9.92 1.81 15.70
N ALA A 76 -9.40 0.81 14.99
CA ALA A 76 -9.46 0.76 13.53
C ALA A 76 -10.89 0.55 13.03
N ASN A 77 -11.70 -0.26 13.71
CA ASN A 77 -13.09 -0.50 13.30
C ASN A 77 -13.97 0.76 13.42
N LYS A 78 -13.65 1.68 14.33
CA LYS A 78 -14.33 3.00 14.38
C LYS A 78 -14.11 3.82 13.11
N LEU A 79 -12.93 3.69 12.49
CA LEU A 79 -12.57 4.40 11.26
C LEU A 79 -13.07 3.65 10.00
N HIS A 80 -13.19 2.32 10.10
CA HIS A 80 -13.62 1.44 9.02
C HIS A 80 -14.81 0.56 9.48
N PRO A 81 -15.99 1.15 9.76
CA PRO A 81 -17.12 0.43 10.39
C PRO A 81 -17.72 -0.66 9.51
N ASN A 82 -17.47 -0.63 8.21
CA ASN A 82 -17.93 -1.65 7.26
C ASN A 82 -16.98 -2.84 7.12
N ALA A 83 -15.77 -2.76 7.68
CA ALA A 83 -14.81 -3.84 7.65
C ALA A 83 -15.15 -4.92 8.70
N LYS A 84 -15.08 -6.19 8.33
CA LYS A 84 -15.18 -7.30 9.28
C LYS A 84 -13.90 -7.40 10.11
N VAL A 85 -14.02 -7.72 11.38
CA VAL A 85 -12.91 -7.79 12.34
C VAL A 85 -12.62 -9.22 12.74
N PHE A 86 -11.32 -9.56 12.85
CA PHE A 86 -10.83 -10.89 13.15
C PHE A 86 -9.63 -10.82 14.10
N SER A 87 -9.52 -11.78 15.02
CA SER A 87 -8.33 -11.96 15.86
C SER A 87 -7.33 -12.97 15.28
N ASP A 88 -7.73 -13.72 14.25
CA ASP A 88 -6.92 -14.72 13.58
C ASP A 88 -7.10 -14.62 12.05
N TYR A 89 -6.01 -14.33 11.35
CA TYR A 89 -6.03 -14.18 9.88
C TYR A 89 -6.41 -15.48 9.15
N ARG A 90 -6.20 -16.65 9.75
CA ARG A 90 -6.57 -17.93 9.14
C ARG A 90 -8.09 -18.08 9.09
N ILE A 91 -8.79 -17.59 10.13
CA ILE A 91 -10.24 -17.53 10.15
C ILE A 91 -10.74 -16.49 9.15
N MET A 92 -10.12 -15.31 9.13
CA MET A 92 -10.42 -14.27 8.14
C MET A 92 -10.36 -14.80 6.71
N PHE A 93 -9.29 -15.49 6.33
CA PHE A 93 -9.15 -16.05 4.99
C PHE A 93 -10.19 -17.15 4.71
N LYS A 94 -10.49 -18.00 5.70
CA LYS A 94 -11.51 -19.05 5.56
C LYS A 94 -12.88 -18.45 5.24
N GLU A 95 -13.23 -17.33 5.86
CA GLU A 95 -14.55 -16.71 5.73
C GLU A 95 -14.65 -15.72 4.56
N MET A 96 -13.55 -15.04 4.22
CA MET A 96 -13.59 -13.89 3.33
C MET A 96 -12.71 -13.99 2.08
N ALA A 97 -12.10 -15.14 1.77
CA ALA A 97 -11.18 -15.23 0.63
C ALA A 97 -11.80 -14.74 -0.70
N GLY A 98 -13.08 -14.92 -0.92
CA GLY A 98 -13.80 -14.43 -2.12
C GLY A 98 -14.07 -12.92 -2.12
N GLU A 99 -13.94 -12.25 -0.97
CA GLU A 99 -14.24 -10.84 -0.79
C GLU A 99 -12.96 -9.98 -0.74
N ILE A 100 -11.76 -10.57 -0.75
CA ILE A 100 -10.46 -9.91 -0.64
C ILE A 100 -9.73 -10.01 -1.98
N ASP A 101 -9.19 -8.89 -2.47
CA ASP A 101 -8.34 -8.83 -3.66
C ASP A 101 -6.86 -8.71 -3.29
N ALA A 102 -6.53 -7.95 -2.23
CA ALA A 102 -5.16 -7.73 -1.76
C ALA A 102 -5.07 -7.77 -0.24
N VAL A 103 -3.90 -8.16 0.28
CA VAL A 103 -3.63 -8.28 1.70
C VAL A 103 -2.42 -7.43 2.09
N ILE A 104 -2.57 -6.67 3.15
CA ILE A 104 -1.50 -5.89 3.76
C ILE A 104 -1.07 -6.61 5.03
N VAL A 105 0.21 -6.97 5.12
CA VAL A 105 0.79 -7.69 6.26
C VAL A 105 1.80 -6.80 6.97
N SER A 106 1.44 -6.34 8.15
CA SER A 106 2.24 -5.42 8.97
C SER A 106 2.37 -5.92 10.41
N THR A 107 2.49 -7.22 10.54
CA THR A 107 2.68 -7.96 11.79
C THR A 107 4.15 -7.90 12.26
N PRO A 108 4.51 -8.48 13.41
CA PRO A 108 5.91 -8.78 13.73
C PRO A 108 6.56 -9.69 12.68
N ASP A 109 7.87 -9.51 12.48
CA ASP A 109 8.69 -10.08 11.39
C ASP A 109 8.45 -11.59 11.14
N HIS A 110 8.36 -12.37 12.22
CA HIS A 110 8.19 -13.83 12.15
C HIS A 110 6.83 -14.28 11.59
N THR A 111 5.86 -13.38 11.49
CA THR A 111 4.52 -13.68 10.96
C THR A 111 4.32 -13.16 9.53
N HIS A 112 5.27 -12.39 8.99
CA HIS A 112 5.21 -11.84 7.63
C HIS A 112 5.03 -12.93 6.59
N ALA A 113 5.93 -13.91 6.56
CA ALA A 113 5.90 -14.97 5.56
C ALA A 113 4.69 -15.90 5.70
N PRO A 114 4.33 -16.45 6.87
CA PRO A 114 3.16 -17.32 7.00
C PRO A 114 1.87 -16.66 6.52
N ALA A 115 1.60 -15.43 6.91
CA ALA A 115 0.40 -14.71 6.50
C ALA A 115 0.40 -14.37 5.00
N SER A 116 1.54 -13.88 4.49
CA SER A 116 1.72 -13.55 3.07
C SER A 116 1.60 -14.77 2.16
N ILE A 117 2.29 -15.87 2.50
CA ILE A 117 2.24 -17.12 1.72
C ILE A 117 0.82 -17.69 1.71
N MET A 118 0.10 -17.63 2.83
CA MET A 118 -1.29 -18.07 2.87
C MET A 118 -2.17 -17.23 1.93
N ALA A 119 -2.03 -15.91 1.95
CA ALA A 119 -2.72 -15.01 1.03
C ALA A 119 -2.40 -15.30 -0.44
N MET A 120 -1.09 -15.46 -0.77
CA MET A 120 -0.62 -15.75 -2.13
C MET A 120 -1.12 -17.10 -2.65
N ASN A 121 -1.21 -18.12 -1.79
CA ASN A 121 -1.80 -19.41 -2.16
C ASN A 121 -3.29 -19.30 -2.55
N MET A 122 -3.98 -18.30 -2.02
CA MET A 122 -5.38 -17.97 -2.34
C MET A 122 -5.50 -16.91 -3.45
N ASP A 123 -4.44 -16.71 -4.25
CA ASP A 123 -4.39 -15.79 -5.38
C ASP A 123 -4.61 -14.30 -4.99
N LYS A 124 -4.16 -13.91 -3.78
CA LYS A 124 -4.24 -12.51 -3.35
C LYS A 124 -2.94 -11.77 -3.61
N HIS A 125 -3.04 -10.52 -4.05
CA HIS A 125 -1.93 -9.59 -4.08
C HIS A 125 -1.46 -9.28 -2.67
N VAL A 126 -0.16 -8.99 -2.47
CA VAL A 126 0.38 -8.79 -1.12
C VAL A 126 1.29 -7.57 -1.05
N TYR A 127 0.97 -6.69 -0.09
CA TYR A 127 1.94 -5.74 0.46
C TYR A 127 2.41 -6.29 1.81
N CYS A 128 3.71 -6.45 2.00
CA CYS A 128 4.28 -6.97 3.25
C CYS A 128 5.34 -6.01 3.78
N GLN A 129 5.26 -5.68 5.07
CA GLN A 129 6.26 -4.82 5.72
C GLN A 129 7.67 -5.43 5.68
N LYS A 130 8.66 -4.57 5.86
CA LYS A 130 10.08 -4.95 5.99
C LYS A 130 10.35 -5.49 7.41
N PRO A 131 11.25 -6.45 7.56
CA PRO A 131 11.84 -7.31 6.53
C PRO A 131 10.79 -8.24 5.93
N LEU A 132 10.92 -8.56 4.65
CA LEU A 132 9.92 -9.37 3.93
C LEU A 132 9.64 -10.70 4.61
N THR A 133 10.68 -11.35 5.12
CA THR A 133 10.61 -12.66 5.76
C THR A 133 11.67 -12.79 6.84
N HIS A 134 11.49 -13.78 7.71
CA HIS A 134 12.48 -14.14 8.73
C HIS A 134 13.57 -15.08 8.19
N HIS A 135 13.24 -15.92 7.19
CA HIS A 135 14.17 -16.88 6.60
C HIS A 135 14.26 -16.74 5.08
N VAL A 136 15.45 -17.02 4.52
CA VAL A 136 15.69 -16.97 3.06
C VAL A 136 14.78 -17.93 2.29
N ALA A 137 14.49 -19.11 2.85
CA ALA A 137 13.60 -20.09 2.23
C ALA A 137 12.17 -19.53 2.04
N GLU A 138 11.68 -18.75 2.99
CA GLU A 138 10.38 -18.08 2.90
C GLU A 138 10.37 -17.04 1.79
N ALA A 139 11.42 -16.22 1.68
CA ALA A 139 11.54 -15.23 0.61
C ALA A 139 11.54 -15.89 -0.78
N ARG A 140 12.25 -17.01 -0.92
CA ARG A 140 12.25 -17.81 -2.18
C ARG A 140 10.87 -18.36 -2.49
N THR A 141 10.14 -18.84 -1.48
CA THR A 141 8.76 -19.32 -1.63
C THR A 141 7.83 -18.20 -2.11
N MET A 142 7.91 -17.03 -1.50
CA MET A 142 7.10 -15.86 -1.90
C MET A 142 7.44 -15.41 -3.33
N ASN A 143 8.73 -15.35 -3.68
CA ASN A 143 9.15 -15.02 -5.05
C ASN A 143 8.60 -16.02 -6.08
N LYS A 144 8.68 -17.31 -5.78
CA LYS A 144 8.14 -18.38 -6.64
C LYS A 144 6.63 -18.20 -6.82
N LEU A 145 5.88 -18.06 -5.75
CA LEU A 145 4.42 -17.87 -5.79
C LEU A 145 4.01 -16.63 -6.58
N SER A 146 4.70 -15.49 -6.38
CA SER A 146 4.39 -14.26 -7.10
C SER A 146 4.59 -14.43 -8.61
N THR A 147 5.66 -15.10 -9.02
CA THR A 147 5.97 -15.35 -10.43
C THR A 147 5.00 -16.35 -11.06
N GLU A 148 4.78 -17.51 -10.43
CA GLU A 148 3.94 -18.58 -10.97
C GLU A 148 2.46 -18.18 -11.08
N LYS A 149 1.98 -17.35 -10.15
CA LYS A 149 0.57 -16.92 -10.11
C LYS A 149 0.35 -15.52 -10.68
N GLY A 150 1.39 -14.81 -11.13
CA GLY A 150 1.28 -13.44 -11.65
C GLY A 150 0.78 -12.44 -10.62
N LEU A 151 1.15 -12.62 -9.34
CA LEU A 151 0.68 -11.77 -8.26
C LEU A 151 1.49 -10.47 -8.17
N VAL A 152 0.83 -9.37 -7.94
CA VAL A 152 1.46 -8.10 -7.60
C VAL A 152 1.89 -8.15 -6.14
N THR A 153 3.17 -7.93 -5.89
CA THR A 153 3.74 -7.92 -4.54
C THR A 153 4.61 -6.69 -4.33
N GLN A 154 4.57 -6.16 -3.10
CA GLN A 154 5.38 -5.00 -2.70
C GLN A 154 5.89 -5.20 -1.28
N MET A 155 7.20 -4.96 -1.07
CA MET A 155 7.76 -4.85 0.27
C MET A 155 7.73 -3.40 0.77
N GLY A 156 7.35 -3.20 2.03
CA GLY A 156 7.17 -1.89 2.66
C GLY A 156 8.47 -1.21 3.05
N ILE A 157 9.30 -0.84 2.08
CA ILE A 157 10.53 -0.06 2.32
C ILE A 157 10.23 1.41 2.08
N GLN A 158 9.74 2.10 3.10
CA GLN A 158 9.33 3.50 3.03
C GLN A 158 10.47 4.44 2.64
N VAL A 159 11.69 4.15 3.11
CA VAL A 159 12.89 4.98 2.87
C VAL A 159 13.14 5.20 1.37
N HIS A 160 12.87 4.21 0.52
CA HIS A 160 13.02 4.34 -0.93
C HIS A 160 12.05 5.37 -1.54
N SER A 161 10.99 5.73 -0.83
CA SER A 161 10.01 6.74 -1.27
C SER A 161 10.32 8.14 -0.77
N PHE A 162 11.24 8.29 0.20
CA PHE A 162 11.58 9.59 0.78
C PHE A 162 12.31 10.48 -0.22
N TYR A 163 11.98 11.77 -0.19
CA TYR A 163 12.58 12.78 -1.07
C TYR A 163 14.11 12.82 -0.90
N ASP A 164 14.60 12.85 0.32
CA ASP A 164 16.03 12.93 0.63
C ASP A 164 16.83 11.74 0.07
N TYR A 165 16.26 10.53 0.14
CA TYR A 165 16.86 9.34 -0.44
C TYR A 165 16.93 9.42 -1.98
N LYS A 166 15.86 9.89 -2.61
CA LYS A 166 15.83 10.11 -4.07
C LYS A 166 16.81 11.18 -4.50
N LEU A 167 16.90 12.28 -3.74
CA LEU A 167 17.84 13.36 -4.00
C LEU A 167 19.30 12.87 -3.85
N ALA A 168 19.62 12.15 -2.78
CA ALA A 168 20.95 11.57 -2.59
C ALA A 168 21.34 10.63 -3.75
N THR A 169 20.41 9.79 -4.19
CA THR A 169 20.62 8.91 -5.34
C THR A 169 20.91 9.69 -6.62
N LEU A 170 20.15 10.74 -6.91
CA LEU A 170 20.38 11.61 -8.06
C LEU A 170 21.74 12.30 -8.01
N LEU A 171 22.14 12.83 -6.85
CA LEU A 171 23.45 13.48 -6.65
C LEU A 171 24.60 12.52 -6.90
N ILE A 172 24.52 11.28 -6.39
CA ILE A 172 25.56 10.26 -6.62
C ILE A 172 25.63 9.87 -8.10
N GLN A 173 24.50 9.74 -8.77
CA GLN A 173 24.44 9.38 -10.21
C GLN A 173 24.89 10.50 -11.13
N SER A 174 24.81 11.75 -10.71
CA SER A 174 25.23 12.91 -11.50
C SER A 174 26.74 13.16 -11.50
N GLY A 175 27.51 12.53 -10.62
CA GLY A 175 28.96 12.66 -10.47
C GLY A 175 29.33 13.82 -9.57
#